data_8e0bf76641c76f31690e4c6c4991f187
#
_entry.id   8e0bf76641c76f31690e4c6c4991f187
#
_cell.length_a   1.000
_cell.length_b   1.000
_cell.length_c   1.000
_cell.angle_alpha   90.00
_cell.angle_beta   90.00
_cell.angle_gamma   90.00
#
_symmetry.space_group_name_H-M   'P 1'
#
loop_
_entity.id
_entity.type
_entity.pdbx_description
1 polymer ?
#
loop_
_entity_poly.entity_id
_entity_poly.type
_entity_poly.pdbx_seq_one_letter_code
_entity_poly.pdbx_strand_id
1 'polypeptide(L)'
;MPRFLDVHILQTLPFSNVNRDDLGSPKTVTFGGSTRTRVSSQAWKRPTRLAVEARIGQRALRTRRLPLQVQRLLIDRGWPEDLAQLAGAQVIRSTESKLDLENGESTTASLLFLPDAAAAQLADLAEQNREKLQEALGTKAAAKPLLPKDAVHEVMRSRNASIALFGRMLAEIPGAGVDGAVQVAHAFTTHSTAVQADFFTAVDDVAQWATDAGSAHMNTGEYSSGVFYRYATLGLQDLTKQVPEADTAKELTEAFVTAFIQSMPSAKKNSTAPHSIPDLVHIAVRSDRPVSLAAAFEHPVRNGRTGWSEPSRTALNAYAAKVHTLLGTSGLLHSAYAGVDDTARNGLGTRADSYPDLVGAALAAAWPKSGSTPE
;
A
#
# COMPACT_ATOMS: atom_id res chain seq x y z
N MET A 1 4.68 26.50 -2.89
CA MET A 1 4.28 26.23 -1.49
C MET A 1 3.99 24.74 -1.36
N PRO A 2 4.29 24.10 -0.22
CA PRO A 2 3.93 22.71 -0.02
C PRO A 2 2.41 22.53 -0.19
N ARG A 3 2.00 21.42 -0.76
CA ARG A 3 0.60 21.05 -0.85
C ARG A 3 0.43 19.60 -0.44
N PHE A 4 -0.65 19.35 0.27
CA PHE A 4 -1.03 18.02 0.75
C PHE A 4 -2.44 17.72 0.27
N LEU A 5 -2.64 16.49 -0.17
CA LEU A 5 -3.95 15.99 -0.53
C LEU A 5 -4.32 14.90 0.49
N ASP A 6 -5.28 15.21 1.34
CA ASP A 6 -5.79 14.34 2.40
C ASP A 6 -7.03 13.61 1.91
N VAL A 7 -7.07 12.29 2.07
CA VAL A 7 -8.20 11.43 1.72
C VAL A 7 -8.71 10.74 2.97
N HIS A 8 -9.97 11.01 3.33
CA HIS A 8 -10.67 10.41 4.46
C HIS A 8 -11.81 9.56 3.94
N ILE A 9 -11.93 8.34 4.41
CA ILE A 9 -12.92 7.39 3.94
C ILE A 9 -13.63 6.76 5.13
N LEU A 10 -14.95 6.71 5.07
CA LEU A 10 -15.76 5.80 5.88
C LEU A 10 -16.23 4.65 4.99
N GLN A 11 -16.02 3.44 5.43
CA GLN A 11 -16.39 2.24 4.69
C GLN A 11 -16.93 1.18 5.64
N THR A 12 -18.14 0.74 5.40
CA THR A 12 -18.74 -0.38 6.12
C THR A 12 -18.21 -1.68 5.55
N LEU A 13 -17.55 -2.49 6.38
CA LEU A 13 -17.18 -3.86 6.04
C LEU A 13 -18.15 -4.82 6.69
N PRO A 14 -18.70 -5.76 5.90
CA PRO A 14 -19.54 -6.83 6.43
C PRO A 14 -18.70 -7.80 7.26
N PHE A 15 -19.34 -8.83 7.80
CA PHE A 15 -18.69 -9.94 8.50
C PHE A 15 -17.53 -10.52 7.68
N SER A 16 -16.31 -10.25 8.11
CA SER A 16 -15.10 -10.53 7.34
C SER A 16 -13.85 -10.54 8.22
N ASN A 17 -12.74 -11.02 7.66
CA ASN A 17 -11.43 -10.99 8.30
C ASN A 17 -10.36 -10.58 7.31
N VAL A 18 -10.36 -9.30 6.95
CA VAL A 18 -9.50 -8.72 5.90
C VAL A 18 -8.06 -8.46 6.35
N ASN A 19 -7.77 -8.53 7.66
CA ASN A 19 -6.42 -8.38 8.19
C ASN A 19 -6.26 -9.11 9.54
N ARG A 20 -5.51 -10.19 9.52
CA ARG A 20 -5.34 -11.13 10.63
C ARG A 20 -4.07 -10.87 11.43
N ASP A 21 -4.10 -11.27 12.70
CA ASP A 21 -2.91 -11.47 13.52
C ASP A 21 -2.26 -12.85 13.24
N ASP A 22 -1.31 -13.25 14.05
CA ASP A 22 -0.59 -14.52 13.98
C ASP A 22 -1.43 -15.74 14.41
N LEU A 23 -2.50 -15.50 15.17
CA LEU A 23 -3.47 -16.54 15.56
C LEU A 23 -4.60 -16.72 14.54
N GLY A 24 -4.66 -15.85 13.53
CA GLY A 24 -5.70 -15.88 12.51
C GLY A 24 -6.93 -15.04 12.82
N SER A 25 -6.95 -14.34 13.96
CA SER A 25 -8.03 -13.45 14.39
C SER A 25 -7.97 -12.09 13.71
N PRO A 26 -9.11 -11.36 13.57
CA PRO A 26 -9.08 -9.96 13.17
C PRO A 26 -8.19 -9.13 14.09
N LYS A 27 -7.28 -8.35 13.52
CA LYS A 27 -6.43 -7.45 14.31
C LYS A 27 -7.26 -6.42 15.04
N THR A 28 -6.91 -6.17 16.30
CA THR A 28 -7.56 -5.17 17.15
C THR A 28 -6.59 -4.10 17.61
N VAL A 29 -7.12 -3.02 18.17
CA VAL A 29 -6.40 -1.94 18.84
C VAL A 29 -7.31 -1.32 19.89
N THR A 30 -6.77 -0.87 21.00
CA THR A 30 -7.51 -0.03 21.95
C THR A 30 -7.36 1.44 21.55
N PHE A 31 -8.48 2.13 21.33
CA PHE A 31 -8.51 3.55 21.03
C PHE A 31 -9.69 4.22 21.76
N GLY A 32 -9.42 5.32 22.49
CA GLY A 32 -10.42 5.96 23.34
C GLY A 32 -11.01 5.02 24.40
N GLY A 33 -10.17 4.14 24.98
CA GLY A 33 -10.60 3.18 26.01
C GLY A 33 -11.46 2.02 25.52
N SER A 34 -11.63 1.84 24.20
CA SER A 34 -12.48 0.80 23.61
C SER A 34 -11.74 -0.04 22.59
N THR A 35 -12.05 -1.33 22.54
CA THR A 35 -11.53 -2.24 21.51
C THR A 35 -12.14 -1.91 20.16
N ARG A 36 -11.30 -1.78 19.15
CA ARG A 36 -11.65 -1.52 17.74
C ARG A 36 -11.04 -2.62 16.87
N THR A 37 -11.74 -3.05 15.86
CA THR A 37 -11.10 -3.82 14.78
C THR A 37 -10.23 -2.90 13.97
N ARG A 38 -9.02 -3.39 13.62
CA ARG A 38 -8.00 -2.63 12.92
C ARG A 38 -7.56 -3.33 11.64
N VAL A 39 -7.38 -2.56 10.58
CA VAL A 39 -6.72 -3.00 9.35
C VAL A 39 -5.43 -2.21 9.17
N SER A 40 -4.29 -2.90 9.14
CA SER A 40 -2.99 -2.25 9.08
C SER A 40 -2.80 -1.46 7.79
N SER A 41 -2.01 -0.39 7.86
CA SER A 41 -1.65 0.42 6.69
C SER A 41 -1.03 -0.42 5.58
N GLN A 42 -0.23 -1.44 5.92
CA GLN A 42 0.38 -2.36 4.95
C GLN A 42 -0.68 -3.18 4.20
N ALA A 43 -1.76 -3.60 4.88
CA ALA A 43 -2.85 -4.34 4.26
C ALA A 43 -3.62 -3.48 3.24
N TRP A 44 -3.73 -2.17 3.47
CA TRP A 44 -4.30 -1.22 2.51
C TRP A 44 -3.29 -0.80 1.43
N LYS A 45 -2.04 -0.51 1.81
CA LYS A 45 -1.01 -0.07 0.86
C LYS A 45 -0.77 -1.08 -0.27
N ARG A 46 -0.77 -2.39 0.04
CA ARG A 46 -0.46 -3.41 -0.96
C ARG A 46 -1.45 -3.43 -2.13
N PRO A 47 -2.79 -3.59 -1.94
CA PRO A 47 -3.73 -3.56 -3.04
C PRO A 47 -3.77 -2.20 -3.75
N THR A 48 -3.66 -1.09 -3.02
CA THR A 48 -3.58 0.25 -3.61
C THR A 48 -2.37 0.37 -4.53
N ARG A 49 -1.19 -0.07 -4.10
CA ARG A 49 0.03 -0.07 -4.91
C ARG A 49 -0.14 -0.90 -6.19
N LEU A 50 -0.66 -2.11 -6.08
CA LEU A 50 -0.87 -2.98 -7.24
C LEU A 50 -1.87 -2.38 -8.24
N ALA A 51 -2.91 -1.71 -7.77
CA ALA A 51 -3.87 -1.01 -8.62
C ALA A 51 -3.23 0.21 -9.32
N VAL A 52 -2.41 0.99 -8.60
CA VAL A 52 -1.62 2.09 -9.19
C VAL A 52 -0.69 1.54 -10.26
N GLU A 53 0.11 0.51 -9.95
CA GLU A 53 1.06 -0.10 -10.88
C GLU A 53 0.38 -0.62 -12.16
N ALA A 54 -0.81 -1.23 -12.02
CA ALA A 54 -1.59 -1.71 -13.17
C ALA A 54 -2.08 -0.54 -14.05
N ARG A 55 -2.49 0.57 -13.44
CA ARG A 55 -2.99 1.75 -14.16
C ARG A 55 -1.88 2.49 -14.93
N ILE A 56 -0.69 2.61 -14.32
CA ILE A 56 0.43 3.37 -14.92
C ILE A 56 1.37 2.50 -15.77
N GLY A 57 1.17 1.18 -15.80
CA GLY A 57 2.03 0.25 -16.55
C GLY A 57 3.45 0.10 -15.99
N GLN A 58 3.74 0.57 -14.79
CA GLN A 58 5.05 0.46 -14.14
C GLN A 58 4.95 -0.39 -12.88
N ARG A 59 5.75 -1.44 -12.80
CA ARG A 59 5.75 -2.36 -11.64
C ARG A 59 7.01 -2.21 -10.80
N ALA A 60 6.87 -2.42 -9.51
CA ALA A 60 7.98 -2.63 -8.59
C ALA A 60 7.77 -3.92 -7.79
N LEU A 61 8.83 -4.69 -7.66
CA LEU A 61 8.80 -5.99 -7.01
C LEU A 61 9.38 -5.91 -5.60
N ARG A 62 8.68 -6.48 -4.64
CA ARG A 62 9.21 -6.80 -3.32
C ARG A 62 9.64 -8.25 -3.31
N THR A 63 10.95 -8.49 -3.29
CA THR A 63 11.48 -9.84 -3.42
C THR A 63 12.77 -10.03 -2.61
N ARG A 64 12.97 -11.23 -2.10
CA ARG A 64 14.26 -11.74 -1.60
C ARG A 64 14.99 -12.53 -2.68
N ARG A 65 14.35 -12.78 -3.83
CA ARG A 65 14.79 -13.69 -4.88
C ARG A 65 15.43 -12.95 -6.07
N LEU A 66 16.01 -11.77 -5.83
CA LEU A 66 16.70 -11.03 -6.89
C LEU A 66 17.86 -11.85 -7.52
N PRO A 67 18.73 -12.51 -6.73
CA PRO A 67 19.77 -13.38 -7.29
C PRO A 67 19.21 -14.47 -8.21
N LEU A 68 18.17 -15.16 -7.76
CA LEU A 68 17.49 -16.20 -8.54
C LEU A 68 16.82 -15.67 -9.82
N GLN A 69 16.28 -14.44 -9.78
CA GLN A 69 15.70 -13.82 -10.98
C GLN A 69 16.78 -13.54 -12.04
N VAL A 70 17.92 -12.98 -11.62
CA VAL A 70 19.05 -12.73 -12.52
C VAL A 70 19.59 -14.06 -13.07
N GLN A 71 19.77 -15.07 -12.23
CA GLN A 71 20.17 -16.42 -12.64
C GLN A 71 19.26 -16.97 -13.76
N ARG A 72 17.94 -16.93 -13.56
CA ARG A 72 16.96 -17.43 -14.54
C ARG A 72 17.03 -16.68 -15.86
N LEU A 73 17.12 -15.34 -15.82
CA LEU A 73 17.26 -14.53 -17.02
C LEU A 73 18.51 -14.89 -17.81
N LEU A 74 19.62 -15.18 -17.14
CA LEU A 74 20.87 -15.58 -17.80
C LEU A 74 20.78 -16.99 -18.37
N ILE A 75 20.13 -17.94 -17.69
CA ILE A 75 19.86 -19.30 -18.23
C ILE A 75 19.00 -19.20 -19.48
N ASP A 76 17.94 -18.37 -19.46
CA ASP A 76 17.07 -18.13 -20.62
C ASP A 76 17.84 -17.51 -21.81
N ARG A 77 18.97 -16.84 -21.54
CA ARG A 77 19.93 -16.32 -22.54
C ARG A 77 21.00 -17.33 -22.94
N GLY A 78 20.92 -18.58 -22.49
CA GLY A 78 21.82 -19.67 -22.84
C GLY A 78 23.12 -19.76 -22.02
N TRP A 79 23.12 -19.21 -20.80
CA TRP A 79 24.25 -19.36 -19.88
C TRP A 79 24.23 -20.74 -19.21
N PRO A 80 25.40 -21.36 -18.93
CA PRO A 80 25.52 -22.52 -18.07
C PRO A 80 24.95 -22.19 -16.66
N GLU A 81 24.32 -23.19 -16.04
CA GLU A 81 23.60 -23.02 -14.79
C GLU A 81 24.50 -22.52 -13.63
N ASP A 82 25.69 -23.11 -13.51
CA ASP A 82 26.69 -22.75 -12.50
C ASP A 82 27.23 -21.33 -12.66
N LEU A 83 27.48 -20.90 -13.89
CA LEU A 83 27.92 -19.55 -14.20
C LEU A 83 26.78 -18.53 -13.95
N ALA A 84 25.54 -18.86 -14.31
CA ALA A 84 24.38 -18.04 -14.08
C ALA A 84 24.07 -17.90 -12.57
N GLN A 85 24.28 -18.97 -11.79
CA GLN A 85 24.16 -18.93 -10.33
C GLN A 85 25.21 -18.02 -9.70
N LEU A 86 26.47 -18.15 -10.13
CA LEU A 86 27.53 -17.25 -9.69
C LEU A 86 27.17 -15.78 -10.00
N ALA A 87 26.73 -15.49 -11.22
CA ALA A 87 26.34 -14.14 -11.62
C ALA A 87 25.20 -13.59 -10.77
N GLY A 88 24.18 -14.41 -10.47
CA GLY A 88 23.08 -14.06 -9.57
C GLY A 88 23.57 -13.70 -8.16
N ALA A 89 24.50 -14.46 -7.59
CA ALA A 89 25.10 -14.15 -6.30
C ALA A 89 25.94 -12.86 -6.34
N GLN A 90 26.65 -12.65 -7.45
CA GLN A 90 27.51 -11.48 -7.63
C GLN A 90 26.76 -10.15 -7.65
N VAL A 91 25.49 -10.11 -8.05
CA VAL A 91 24.70 -8.84 -7.98
C VAL A 91 24.51 -8.34 -6.55
N ILE A 92 24.62 -9.23 -5.57
CA ILE A 92 24.57 -8.85 -4.15
C ILE A 92 25.98 -8.65 -3.59
N ARG A 93 26.90 -9.59 -3.81
CA ARG A 93 28.30 -9.47 -3.33
C ARG A 93 28.96 -8.19 -3.80
N SER A 94 28.75 -7.82 -5.06
CA SER A 94 29.35 -6.63 -5.65
C SER A 94 28.72 -5.31 -5.19
N THR A 95 27.66 -5.35 -4.35
CA THR A 95 27.24 -4.15 -3.63
C THR A 95 28.23 -3.76 -2.54
N GLU A 96 29.06 -4.70 -2.05
CA GLU A 96 29.97 -4.52 -0.93
C GLU A 96 29.26 -3.90 0.30
N SER A 97 28.01 -4.29 0.52
CA SER A 97 27.14 -3.79 1.57
C SER A 97 26.83 -4.92 2.59
N LYS A 98 25.99 -4.62 3.57
CA LYS A 98 25.49 -5.58 4.57
C LYS A 98 24.30 -6.40 4.07
N LEU A 99 24.13 -6.54 2.75
CA LEU A 99 23.13 -7.42 2.16
C LEU A 99 23.67 -8.85 2.13
N ASP A 100 23.15 -9.70 3.00
CA ASP A 100 23.57 -11.08 3.10
C ASP A 100 22.78 -11.99 2.12
N LEU A 101 23.48 -13.01 1.60
CA LEU A 101 22.90 -14.06 0.79
C LEU A 101 22.49 -15.25 1.66
N GLU A 102 21.39 -15.90 1.32
CA GLU A 102 20.83 -17.08 1.99
C GLU A 102 20.45 -18.16 0.98
N ASN A 103 20.07 -19.34 1.47
CA ASN A 103 19.54 -20.46 0.71
C ASN A 103 20.40 -20.84 -0.52
N GLY A 104 21.68 -21.11 -0.31
CA GLY A 104 22.60 -21.42 -1.40
C GLY A 104 22.80 -20.26 -2.38
N GLU A 105 22.77 -19.04 -1.84
CA GLU A 105 22.99 -17.78 -2.56
C GLU A 105 21.85 -17.39 -3.55
N SER A 106 20.72 -18.06 -3.46
CA SER A 106 19.56 -17.81 -4.33
C SER A 106 18.65 -16.69 -3.83
N THR A 107 18.77 -16.30 -2.55
CA THR A 107 17.95 -15.27 -1.91
C THR A 107 18.78 -14.30 -1.06
N THR A 108 18.21 -13.13 -0.78
CA THR A 108 18.76 -12.16 0.17
C THR A 108 18.08 -12.30 1.55
N ALA A 109 18.80 -12.01 2.63
CA ALA A 109 18.23 -11.93 3.97
C ALA A 109 17.16 -10.83 4.06
N SER A 110 17.43 -9.67 3.47
CA SER A 110 16.51 -8.53 3.44
C SER A 110 15.56 -8.60 2.23
N LEU A 111 14.34 -8.07 2.42
CA LEU A 111 13.35 -7.91 1.35
C LEU A 111 13.67 -6.66 0.53
N LEU A 112 14.09 -6.83 -0.70
CA LEU A 112 14.38 -5.73 -1.62
C LEU A 112 13.10 -5.22 -2.30
N PHE A 113 13.01 -3.92 -2.56
CA PHE A 113 11.93 -3.29 -3.32
C PHE A 113 12.53 -2.49 -4.47
N LEU A 114 12.43 -3.01 -5.68
CA LEU A 114 13.10 -2.50 -6.88
C LEU A 114 12.10 -2.41 -8.05
N PRO A 115 12.35 -1.53 -9.05
CA PRO A 115 11.63 -1.61 -10.32
C PRO A 115 11.75 -3.01 -10.93
N ASP A 116 10.72 -3.46 -11.62
CA ASP A 116 10.67 -4.77 -12.27
C ASP A 116 11.83 -4.97 -13.25
N ALA A 117 12.26 -3.91 -13.95
CA ALA A 117 13.39 -3.92 -14.88
C ALA A 117 14.76 -4.12 -14.21
N ALA A 118 14.88 -3.97 -12.90
CA ALA A 118 16.19 -4.03 -12.22
C ALA A 118 16.90 -5.39 -12.40
N ALA A 119 16.16 -6.50 -12.38
CA ALA A 119 16.73 -7.81 -12.59
C ALA A 119 17.35 -7.97 -14.01
N ALA A 120 16.68 -7.44 -15.04
CA ALA A 120 17.19 -7.46 -16.40
C ALA A 120 18.44 -6.58 -16.55
N GLN A 121 18.44 -5.38 -15.97
CA GLN A 121 19.61 -4.49 -15.97
C GLN A 121 20.81 -5.12 -15.27
N LEU A 122 20.61 -5.84 -14.18
CA LEU A 122 21.67 -6.58 -13.49
C LEU A 122 22.15 -7.79 -14.28
N ALA A 123 21.27 -8.47 -15.02
CA ALA A 123 21.65 -9.53 -15.95
C ALA A 123 22.49 -8.97 -17.11
N ASP A 124 22.13 -7.81 -17.67
CA ASP A 124 22.91 -7.13 -18.71
C ASP A 124 24.31 -6.76 -18.20
N LEU A 125 24.40 -6.28 -16.94
CA LEU A 125 25.67 -5.98 -16.30
C LEU A 125 26.54 -7.24 -16.11
N ALA A 126 25.92 -8.36 -15.71
CA ALA A 126 26.61 -9.65 -15.62
C ALA A 126 27.12 -10.10 -16.99
N GLU A 127 26.34 -9.93 -18.06
CA GLU A 127 26.71 -10.28 -19.42
C GLU A 127 27.93 -9.48 -19.92
N GLN A 128 27.98 -8.20 -19.64
CA GLN A 128 29.13 -7.33 -19.93
C GLN A 128 30.41 -7.77 -19.19
N ASN A 129 30.28 -8.52 -18.10
CA ASN A 129 31.39 -8.99 -17.28
C ASN A 129 31.54 -10.54 -17.34
N ARG A 130 31.01 -11.19 -18.40
CA ARG A 130 30.92 -12.65 -18.51
C ARG A 130 32.29 -13.31 -18.40
N GLU A 131 33.31 -12.83 -19.10
CA GLU A 131 34.66 -13.40 -19.09
C GLU A 131 35.24 -13.44 -17.67
N LYS A 132 35.14 -12.33 -16.95
CA LYS A 132 35.60 -12.22 -15.55
C LYS A 132 34.88 -13.19 -14.61
N LEU A 133 33.57 -13.37 -14.81
CA LEU A 133 32.78 -14.32 -14.06
C LEU A 133 33.19 -15.77 -14.38
N GLN A 134 33.45 -16.05 -15.63
CA GLN A 134 33.89 -17.39 -16.11
C GLN A 134 35.28 -17.75 -15.57
N GLU A 135 36.24 -16.84 -15.57
CA GLU A 135 37.57 -17.02 -14.97
C GLU A 135 37.51 -17.27 -13.46
N ALA A 136 36.56 -16.65 -12.77
CA ALA A 136 36.40 -16.79 -11.32
C ALA A 136 35.65 -18.06 -10.90
N LEU A 137 34.91 -18.69 -11.83
CA LEU A 137 34.07 -19.86 -11.52
C LEU A 137 34.93 -21.02 -10.98
N GLY A 138 34.47 -21.58 -9.86
CA GLY A 138 35.18 -22.69 -9.18
C GLY A 138 36.46 -22.28 -8.45
N THR A 139 36.82 -21.00 -8.43
CA THR A 139 38.00 -20.47 -7.72
C THR A 139 37.62 -19.68 -6.47
N LYS A 140 38.61 -19.38 -5.60
CA LYS A 140 38.43 -18.51 -4.44
C LYS A 140 38.03 -17.08 -4.85
N ALA A 141 38.24 -16.66 -6.09
CA ALA A 141 37.85 -15.34 -6.58
C ALA A 141 36.31 -15.20 -6.65
N ALA A 142 35.57 -16.28 -6.85
CA ALA A 142 34.10 -16.27 -6.86
C ALA A 142 33.47 -15.73 -5.58
N ALA A 143 34.16 -15.79 -4.45
CA ALA A 143 33.69 -15.23 -3.18
C ALA A 143 33.94 -13.71 -3.03
N LYS A 144 34.71 -13.10 -3.98
CA LYS A 144 34.99 -11.66 -3.97
C LYS A 144 34.05 -10.92 -4.92
N PRO A 145 33.87 -9.59 -4.77
CA PRO A 145 33.13 -8.76 -5.73
C PRO A 145 33.74 -8.84 -7.12
N LEU A 146 32.94 -9.13 -8.13
CA LEU A 146 33.38 -9.28 -9.53
C LEU A 146 32.75 -8.24 -10.46
N LEU A 147 31.53 -7.76 -10.14
CA LEU A 147 30.86 -6.73 -10.94
C LEU A 147 31.27 -5.33 -10.48
N PRO A 148 31.19 -4.31 -11.37
CA PRO A 148 31.46 -2.91 -10.99
C PRO A 148 30.46 -2.44 -9.92
N LYS A 149 30.96 -2.10 -8.73
CA LYS A 149 30.17 -1.68 -7.57
C LYS A 149 29.21 -0.52 -7.89
N ASP A 150 29.75 0.52 -8.54
CA ASP A 150 28.96 1.72 -8.83
C ASP A 150 27.81 1.44 -9.80
N ALA A 151 28.02 0.60 -10.79
CA ALA A 151 26.97 0.18 -11.74
C ALA A 151 25.89 -0.65 -11.04
N VAL A 152 26.27 -1.59 -10.15
CA VAL A 152 25.31 -2.32 -9.33
C VAL A 152 24.53 -1.37 -8.42
N HIS A 153 25.20 -0.43 -7.77
CA HIS A 153 24.55 0.59 -6.92
C HIS A 153 23.60 1.48 -7.70
N GLU A 154 23.92 1.84 -8.94
CA GLU A 154 23.05 2.63 -9.80
C GLU A 154 21.73 1.90 -10.06
N VAL A 155 21.79 0.61 -10.44
CA VAL A 155 20.58 -0.19 -10.60
C VAL A 155 19.81 -0.33 -9.29
N MET A 156 20.47 -0.57 -8.16
CA MET A 156 19.83 -0.68 -6.85
C MET A 156 19.18 0.64 -6.39
N ARG A 157 19.72 1.79 -6.82
CA ARG A 157 19.16 3.13 -6.56
C ARG A 157 18.05 3.52 -7.52
N SER A 158 17.83 2.77 -8.61
CA SER A 158 16.82 3.08 -9.60
C SER A 158 15.43 3.21 -8.97
N ARG A 159 14.62 4.08 -9.51
CA ARG A 159 13.28 4.43 -8.99
C ARG A 159 12.26 4.33 -10.10
N ASN A 160 11.02 4.09 -9.72
CA ASN A 160 9.86 4.23 -10.59
C ASN A 160 8.72 4.89 -9.81
N ALA A 161 7.60 5.12 -10.46
CA ALA A 161 6.44 5.78 -9.87
C ALA A 161 5.92 5.08 -8.59
N SER A 162 5.97 3.75 -8.54
CA SER A 162 5.55 3.00 -7.34
C SER A 162 6.45 3.28 -6.14
N ILE A 163 7.77 3.33 -6.36
CA ILE A 163 8.75 3.65 -5.30
C ILE A 163 8.64 5.11 -4.88
N ALA A 164 8.43 6.04 -5.82
CA ALA A 164 8.21 7.45 -5.53
C ALA A 164 6.98 7.68 -4.63
N LEU A 165 5.88 6.98 -4.89
CA LEU A 165 4.67 7.07 -4.08
C LEU A 165 4.81 6.40 -2.72
N PHE A 166 5.24 5.13 -2.69
CA PHE A 166 5.12 4.29 -1.49
C PHE A 166 6.39 4.20 -0.64
N GLY A 167 7.50 4.74 -1.13
CA GLY A 167 8.79 4.74 -0.46
C GLY A 167 9.52 3.40 -0.53
N ARG A 168 10.83 3.45 -0.25
CA ARG A 168 11.69 2.28 -0.15
C ARG A 168 12.68 2.45 1.00
N MET A 169 12.68 1.47 1.91
CA MET A 169 13.73 1.33 2.90
C MET A 169 14.80 0.37 2.35
N LEU A 170 15.99 0.87 2.09
CA LEU A 170 17.17 0.11 1.67
C LEU A 170 18.39 0.84 2.24
N ALA A 171 18.60 0.66 3.54
CA ALA A 171 19.64 1.38 4.29
C ALA A 171 21.06 0.87 3.99
N GLU A 172 21.17 -0.37 3.53
CA GLU A 172 22.43 -1.05 3.25
C GLU A 172 23.16 -0.47 2.03
N ILE A 173 22.42 0.23 1.15
CA ILE A 173 23.00 0.90 -0.04
C ILE A 173 22.81 2.41 0.10
N PRO A 174 23.92 3.18 0.22
CA PRO A 174 23.83 4.63 0.35
C PRO A 174 23.03 5.28 -0.80
N GLY A 175 22.08 6.13 -0.47
CA GLY A 175 21.22 6.83 -1.45
C GLY A 175 20.12 5.99 -2.11
N ALA A 176 19.95 4.72 -1.72
CA ALA A 176 18.87 3.88 -2.22
C ALA A 176 17.55 4.04 -1.45
N GLY A 177 17.59 4.58 -0.22
CA GLY A 177 16.38 4.94 0.51
C GLY A 177 15.54 5.97 -0.22
N VAL A 178 14.22 5.85 -0.15
CA VAL A 178 13.26 6.79 -0.76
C VAL A 178 12.14 7.04 0.24
N ASP A 179 12.00 8.29 0.68
CA ASP A 179 10.84 8.72 1.43
C ASP A 179 9.66 8.83 0.47
N GLY A 180 8.65 7.98 0.68
CA GLY A 180 7.47 7.96 -0.19
C GLY A 180 6.62 9.21 0.01
N ALA A 181 6.06 9.72 -1.08
CA ALA A 181 5.16 10.87 -1.05
C ALA A 181 3.83 10.57 -0.32
N VAL A 182 3.48 9.30 -0.15
CA VAL A 182 2.21 8.84 0.43
C VAL A 182 2.41 8.33 1.85
N GLN A 183 1.58 8.83 2.78
CA GLN A 183 1.43 8.29 4.13
C GLN A 183 0.03 7.69 4.26
N VAL A 184 -0.07 6.46 4.76
CA VAL A 184 -1.34 5.76 4.97
C VAL A 184 -1.44 5.34 6.43
N ALA A 185 -2.53 5.74 7.08
CA ALA A 185 -2.81 5.36 8.47
C ALA A 185 -3.31 3.91 8.57
N HIS A 186 -3.21 3.33 9.77
CA HIS A 186 -3.99 2.15 10.10
C HIS A 186 -5.47 2.53 10.10
N ALA A 187 -6.29 1.74 9.41
CA ALA A 187 -7.74 1.90 9.50
C ALA A 187 -8.27 1.22 10.77
N PHE A 188 -9.30 1.78 11.37
CA PHE A 188 -9.93 1.22 12.56
C PHE A 188 -11.43 1.51 12.55
N THR A 189 -12.20 0.71 13.30
CA THR A 189 -13.65 0.90 13.40
C THR A 189 -13.97 2.16 14.19
N THR A 190 -14.94 2.95 13.70
CA THR A 190 -15.41 4.17 14.34
C THR A 190 -16.11 3.92 15.67
N HIS A 191 -16.54 2.69 15.92
CA HIS A 191 -17.27 2.21 17.10
C HIS A 191 -16.54 1.04 17.74
N SER A 192 -16.90 0.71 18.97
CA SER A 192 -16.42 -0.49 19.65
C SER A 192 -16.85 -1.75 18.90
N THR A 193 -15.97 -2.73 18.79
CA THR A 193 -16.22 -4.01 18.13
C THR A 193 -15.76 -5.17 18.98
N ALA A 194 -16.43 -6.30 18.79
CA ALA A 194 -16.00 -7.60 19.30
C ALA A 194 -15.69 -8.53 18.12
N VAL A 195 -14.69 -9.39 18.30
CA VAL A 195 -14.44 -10.51 17.40
C VAL A 195 -15.54 -11.55 17.61
N GLN A 196 -16.05 -12.11 16.53
CA GLN A 196 -17.10 -13.11 16.53
C GLN A 196 -16.56 -14.42 16.00
N ALA A 197 -16.72 -15.47 16.78
CA ALA A 197 -16.36 -16.82 16.38
C ALA A 197 -17.45 -17.41 15.46
N ASP A 198 -17.02 -18.07 14.40
CA ASP A 198 -17.85 -18.79 13.45
C ASP A 198 -17.33 -20.23 13.37
N PHE A 199 -18.16 -21.15 13.82
CA PHE A 199 -17.86 -22.58 13.77
C PHE A 199 -18.27 -23.13 12.41
N PHE A 200 -17.39 -23.87 11.76
CA PHE A 200 -17.70 -24.52 10.50
C PHE A 200 -17.22 -25.96 10.47
N THR A 201 -17.96 -26.78 9.71
CA THR A 201 -17.66 -28.19 9.47
C THR A 201 -17.56 -28.44 7.97
N ALA A 202 -16.70 -29.37 7.57
CA ALA A 202 -16.68 -29.92 6.23
C ALA A 202 -17.22 -31.33 6.27
N VAL A 203 -18.19 -31.65 5.41
CA VAL A 203 -18.77 -32.98 5.25
C VAL A 203 -18.11 -33.65 4.06
N ASP A 204 -17.82 -34.95 4.18
CA ASP A 204 -17.30 -35.73 3.06
C ASP A 204 -18.46 -36.07 2.10
N ASP A 205 -18.34 -35.69 0.83
CA ASP A 205 -19.32 -35.93 -0.21
C ASP A 205 -19.42 -37.43 -0.60
N VAL A 206 -18.44 -38.24 -0.22
CA VAL A 206 -18.35 -39.69 -0.48
C VAL A 206 -18.64 -40.50 0.78
N ALA A 207 -19.46 -39.95 1.65
CA ALA A 207 -19.80 -40.53 2.97
C ALA A 207 -20.34 -41.99 2.90
N GLN A 208 -20.88 -42.44 1.75
CA GLN A 208 -21.33 -43.82 1.54
C GLN A 208 -20.22 -44.89 1.59
N TRP A 209 -18.95 -44.47 1.54
CA TRP A 209 -17.77 -45.35 1.65
C TRP A 209 -17.14 -45.31 3.04
N ALA A 210 -17.61 -44.42 3.91
CA ALA A 210 -17.10 -44.29 5.26
C ALA A 210 -17.97 -45.15 6.23
N THR A 211 -17.32 -45.84 7.13
CA THR A 211 -17.95 -46.54 8.25
C THR A 211 -18.40 -45.61 9.36
N ASP A 212 -18.05 -44.34 9.28
CA ASP A 212 -18.38 -43.31 10.26
C ASP A 212 -18.87 -42.03 9.53
N ALA A 213 -20.08 -41.58 9.90
CA ALA A 213 -20.76 -40.41 9.35
C ALA A 213 -20.25 -39.08 9.99
N GLY A 214 -19.02 -39.06 10.50
CA GLY A 214 -18.44 -37.92 11.17
C GLY A 214 -18.04 -36.77 10.22
N SER A 215 -18.00 -35.56 10.73
CA SER A 215 -17.44 -34.41 10.03
C SER A 215 -15.94 -34.62 9.77
N ALA A 216 -15.52 -34.51 8.51
CA ALA A 216 -14.13 -34.72 8.11
C ALA A 216 -13.19 -33.63 8.67
N HIS A 217 -13.72 -32.45 8.93
CA HIS A 217 -12.96 -31.32 9.50
C HIS A 217 -13.90 -30.37 10.24
N MET A 218 -13.52 -30.04 11.47
CA MET A 218 -14.20 -29.03 12.29
C MET A 218 -13.21 -27.96 12.70
N ASN A 219 -13.56 -26.69 12.51
CA ASN A 219 -12.69 -25.59 12.93
C ASN A 219 -13.53 -24.34 13.26
N THR A 220 -12.92 -23.39 13.93
CA THR A 220 -13.55 -22.10 14.27
C THR A 220 -12.78 -20.99 13.56
N GLY A 221 -13.50 -20.20 12.78
CA GLY A 221 -13.00 -18.95 12.20
C GLY A 221 -13.39 -17.78 13.08
N GLU A 222 -12.60 -16.70 13.04
CA GLU A 222 -12.93 -15.46 13.73
C GLU A 222 -13.06 -14.31 12.73
N TYR A 223 -14.09 -13.51 12.93
CA TYR A 223 -14.49 -12.45 12.02
C TYR A 223 -14.90 -11.19 12.78
N SER A 224 -15.00 -10.07 12.07
CA SER A 224 -15.51 -8.83 12.58
C SER A 224 -16.25 -8.06 11.49
N SER A 225 -17.12 -7.14 11.89
CA SER A 225 -17.80 -6.21 11.00
C SER A 225 -17.79 -4.80 11.58
N GLY A 226 -17.98 -3.78 10.76
CA GLY A 226 -18.09 -2.42 11.25
C GLY A 226 -17.81 -1.35 10.22
N VAL A 227 -17.96 -0.10 10.64
CA VAL A 227 -17.63 1.08 9.86
C VAL A 227 -16.18 1.47 10.14
N PHE A 228 -15.34 1.42 9.13
CA PHE A 228 -13.92 1.74 9.23
C PHE A 228 -13.64 3.16 8.78
N TYR A 229 -12.85 3.88 9.58
CA TYR A 229 -12.21 5.11 9.15
C TYR A 229 -10.85 4.78 8.55
N ARG A 230 -10.61 5.26 7.32
CA ARG A 230 -9.37 5.13 6.55
C ARG A 230 -8.84 6.53 6.26
N TYR A 231 -7.53 6.72 6.36
CA TYR A 231 -6.88 7.99 6.07
C TYR A 231 -5.58 7.78 5.32
N ALA A 232 -5.37 8.59 4.31
CA ALA A 232 -4.09 8.75 3.65
C ALA A 232 -3.85 10.21 3.29
N THR A 233 -2.57 10.60 3.23
CA THR A 233 -2.16 11.90 2.71
C THR A 233 -1.08 11.72 1.66
N LEU A 234 -1.10 12.56 0.65
CA LEU A 234 -0.08 12.68 -0.39
C LEU A 234 0.58 14.04 -0.31
N GLY A 235 1.89 14.08 -0.06
CA GLY A 235 2.72 15.28 -0.16
C GLY A 235 3.08 15.56 -1.62
N LEU A 236 2.44 16.55 -2.25
CA LEU A 236 2.65 16.85 -3.67
C LEU A 236 4.07 17.38 -3.94
N GLN A 237 4.64 18.14 -3.00
CA GLN A 237 6.02 18.61 -3.11
C GLN A 237 7.02 17.44 -3.04
N ASP A 238 6.76 16.43 -2.21
CA ASP A 238 7.62 15.27 -2.10
C ASP A 238 7.51 14.37 -3.33
N LEU A 239 6.32 14.31 -3.94
CA LEU A 239 6.14 13.63 -5.22
C LEU A 239 6.91 14.33 -6.34
N THR A 240 6.81 15.65 -6.48
CA THR A 240 7.50 16.42 -7.54
C THR A 240 9.02 16.41 -7.42
N LYS A 241 9.58 16.28 -6.21
CA LYS A 241 11.03 16.06 -6.04
C LYS A 241 11.51 14.77 -6.68
N GLN A 242 10.65 13.76 -6.79
CA GLN A 242 10.98 12.43 -7.30
C GLN A 242 10.50 12.23 -8.73
N VAL A 243 9.43 12.91 -9.13
CA VAL A 243 8.82 12.92 -10.45
C VAL A 243 8.63 14.38 -10.86
N PRO A 244 9.66 14.99 -11.49
CA PRO A 244 9.67 16.44 -11.81
C PRO A 244 8.62 16.84 -12.86
N GLU A 245 8.22 15.93 -13.74
CA GLU A 245 7.23 16.17 -14.78
C GLU A 245 5.85 16.35 -14.17
N ALA A 246 5.30 17.56 -14.24
CA ALA A 246 4.06 17.94 -13.59
C ALA A 246 2.85 17.08 -14.02
N ASP A 247 2.77 16.76 -15.32
CA ASP A 247 1.67 15.94 -15.86
C ASP A 247 1.76 14.51 -15.34
N THR A 248 2.94 13.92 -15.30
CA THR A 248 3.17 12.59 -14.72
C THR A 248 2.85 12.59 -13.22
N ALA A 249 3.29 13.59 -12.46
CA ALA A 249 3.01 13.70 -11.03
C ALA A 249 1.50 13.85 -10.77
N LYS A 250 0.77 14.58 -11.62
CA LYS A 250 -0.68 14.72 -11.56
C LYS A 250 -1.37 13.39 -11.85
N GLU A 251 -0.96 12.67 -12.91
CA GLU A 251 -1.48 11.33 -13.25
C GLU A 251 -1.27 10.34 -12.11
N LEU A 252 -0.09 10.35 -11.48
CA LEU A 252 0.21 9.52 -10.31
C LEU A 252 -0.65 9.88 -9.10
N THR A 253 -0.93 11.16 -8.89
CA THR A 253 -1.85 11.62 -7.83
C THR A 253 -3.24 11.06 -8.07
N GLU A 254 -3.76 11.17 -9.29
CA GLU A 254 -5.07 10.61 -9.68
C GLU A 254 -5.11 9.10 -9.51
N ALA A 255 -4.10 8.39 -10.02
CA ALA A 255 -3.99 6.95 -9.90
C ALA A 255 -3.99 6.49 -8.45
N PHE A 256 -3.23 7.18 -7.57
CA PHE A 256 -3.19 6.87 -6.14
C PHE A 256 -4.54 7.09 -5.46
N VAL A 257 -5.16 8.27 -5.63
CA VAL A 257 -6.42 8.62 -4.96
C VAL A 257 -7.53 7.66 -5.38
N THR A 258 -7.67 7.41 -6.69
CA THR A 258 -8.66 6.47 -7.23
C THR A 258 -8.41 5.05 -6.70
N ALA A 259 -7.16 4.58 -6.73
CA ALA A 259 -6.81 3.27 -6.21
C ALA A 259 -7.06 3.15 -4.70
N PHE A 260 -6.77 4.20 -3.91
CA PHE A 260 -7.01 4.19 -2.47
C PHE A 260 -8.50 4.14 -2.13
N ILE A 261 -9.35 4.81 -2.89
CA ILE A 261 -10.81 4.74 -2.74
C ILE A 261 -11.31 3.31 -3.03
N GLN A 262 -10.89 2.71 -4.15
CA GLN A 262 -11.46 1.47 -4.68
C GLN A 262 -10.83 0.18 -4.14
N SER A 263 -9.59 0.25 -3.63
CA SER A 263 -8.86 -0.95 -3.22
C SER A 263 -9.40 -1.57 -1.93
N MET A 264 -9.33 -2.91 -1.87
CA MET A 264 -9.66 -3.72 -0.69
C MET A 264 -8.54 -4.72 -0.38
N PRO A 265 -8.23 -4.98 0.90
CA PRO A 265 -7.37 -6.09 1.28
C PRO A 265 -7.98 -7.43 0.84
N SER A 266 -7.12 -8.37 0.42
CA SER A 266 -7.55 -9.62 -0.20
C SER A 266 -7.68 -10.82 0.78
N ALA A 267 -7.36 -10.61 2.07
CA ALA A 267 -7.43 -11.71 3.03
C ALA A 267 -8.87 -12.21 3.21
N LYS A 268 -9.07 -13.52 3.23
CA LYS A 268 -10.38 -14.19 3.37
C LYS A 268 -11.45 -13.75 2.37
N LYS A 269 -11.09 -13.08 1.27
CA LYS A 269 -12.06 -12.54 0.29
C LYS A 269 -12.94 -13.64 -0.33
N ASN A 270 -12.36 -14.81 -0.57
CA ASN A 270 -13.10 -15.92 -1.22
C ASN A 270 -14.19 -16.52 -0.32
N SER A 271 -14.03 -16.46 1.00
CA SER A 271 -15.00 -16.98 1.97
C SER A 271 -15.97 -15.92 2.49
N THR A 272 -15.64 -14.63 2.40
CA THR A 272 -16.44 -13.55 3.01
C THR A 272 -16.92 -12.49 2.04
N ALA A 273 -16.36 -12.44 0.82
CA ALA A 273 -16.72 -11.49 -0.25
C ALA A 273 -16.92 -10.02 0.25
N PRO A 274 -15.95 -9.40 0.95
CA PRO A 274 -16.14 -8.11 1.62
C PRO A 274 -16.05 -6.94 0.62
N HIS A 275 -16.76 -7.03 -0.50
CA HIS A 275 -16.68 -6.10 -1.63
C HIS A 275 -17.61 -4.88 -1.47
N SER A 276 -17.62 -4.26 -0.28
CA SER A 276 -18.33 -3.00 -0.10
C SER A 276 -17.57 -1.83 -0.74
N ILE A 277 -18.30 -0.83 -1.20
CA ILE A 277 -17.74 0.47 -1.59
C ILE A 277 -17.64 1.39 -0.36
N PRO A 278 -16.84 2.47 -0.38
CA PRO A 278 -16.90 3.50 0.65
C PRO A 278 -18.31 4.08 0.83
N ASP A 279 -18.73 4.30 2.08
CA ASP A 279 -19.98 4.99 2.40
C ASP A 279 -19.85 6.51 2.21
N LEU A 280 -18.65 7.03 2.47
CA LEU A 280 -18.30 8.44 2.32
C LEU A 280 -16.81 8.55 2.03
N VAL A 281 -16.47 9.41 1.08
CA VAL A 281 -15.10 9.87 0.79
C VAL A 281 -15.08 11.38 0.92
N HIS A 282 -14.16 11.91 1.71
CA HIS A 282 -13.86 13.32 1.82
C HIS A 282 -12.43 13.57 1.39
N ILE A 283 -12.22 14.57 0.52
CA ILE A 283 -10.89 14.99 0.07
C ILE A 283 -10.69 16.46 0.42
N ALA A 284 -9.57 16.75 1.09
CA ALA A 284 -9.12 18.10 1.36
C ALA A 284 -7.75 18.34 0.71
N VAL A 285 -7.57 19.49 0.07
CA VAL A 285 -6.27 19.98 -0.40
C VAL A 285 -5.82 21.12 0.49
N ARG A 286 -4.63 21.02 1.06
CA ARG A 286 -4.08 21.98 2.00
C ARG A 286 -2.70 22.49 1.57
N SER A 287 -2.40 23.74 1.94
CA SER A 287 -1.11 24.38 1.66
C SER A 287 -0.18 24.46 2.87
N ASP A 288 -0.66 24.07 4.05
CA ASP A 288 0.05 24.19 5.32
C ASP A 288 0.59 22.85 5.82
N ARG A 289 -0.27 21.88 6.02
CA ARG A 289 0.06 20.58 6.62
C ARG A 289 -1.02 19.52 6.33
N PRO A 290 -0.68 18.23 6.37
CA PRO A 290 -1.69 17.18 6.38
C PRO A 290 -2.47 17.19 7.71
N VAL A 291 -3.75 16.84 7.66
CA VAL A 291 -4.64 16.83 8.83
C VAL A 291 -5.45 15.54 8.87
N SER A 292 -5.20 14.70 9.86
CA SER A 292 -6.01 13.51 10.12
C SER A 292 -7.24 13.87 10.95
N LEU A 293 -8.39 13.32 10.58
CA LEU A 293 -9.64 13.47 11.34
C LEU A 293 -9.94 12.26 12.25
N ALA A 294 -8.93 11.44 12.54
CA ALA A 294 -9.08 10.21 13.35
C ALA A 294 -9.66 10.49 14.75
N ALA A 295 -9.35 11.65 15.34
CA ALA A 295 -9.85 12.03 16.67
C ALA A 295 -11.37 12.27 16.71
N ALA A 296 -12.05 12.37 15.57
CA ALA A 296 -13.52 12.34 15.51
C ALA A 296 -14.09 11.06 16.14
N PHE A 297 -13.29 10.01 16.24
CA PHE A 297 -13.68 8.68 16.70
C PHE A 297 -12.94 8.22 17.97
N GLU A 298 -12.28 9.12 18.70
CA GLU A 298 -11.68 8.81 19.99
C GLU A 298 -12.76 8.25 20.93
N HIS A 299 -13.87 8.96 21.07
CA HIS A 299 -15.06 8.37 21.65
C HIS A 299 -15.73 7.44 20.64
N PRO A 300 -15.98 6.17 21.00
CA PRO A 300 -16.65 5.25 20.10
C PRO A 300 -18.03 5.76 19.73
N VAL A 301 -18.31 5.77 18.44
CA VAL A 301 -19.64 6.10 17.94
C VAL A 301 -20.64 5.09 18.51
N ARG A 302 -21.74 5.59 19.04
CA ARG A 302 -22.83 4.75 19.51
C ARG A 302 -23.76 4.42 18.34
N ASN A 303 -24.30 3.19 18.32
CA ASN A 303 -25.28 2.82 17.32
C ASN A 303 -26.55 3.66 17.52
N GLY A 304 -27.00 4.27 16.44
CA GLY A 304 -28.33 4.84 16.36
C GLY A 304 -29.37 3.76 16.07
N ARG A 305 -30.62 4.16 15.86
CA ARG A 305 -31.69 3.23 15.41
C ARG A 305 -31.38 2.60 14.03
N THR A 306 -30.46 3.18 13.27
CA THR A 306 -30.06 2.82 11.88
C THR A 306 -28.66 2.25 11.79
N GLY A 307 -28.04 1.80 12.88
CA GLY A 307 -26.67 1.27 12.91
C GLY A 307 -25.60 2.36 13.10
N TRP A 308 -24.37 2.08 12.70
CA TRP A 308 -23.19 2.96 12.96
C TRP A 308 -22.80 3.86 11.78
N SER A 309 -23.27 3.57 10.57
CA SER A 309 -22.78 4.27 9.36
C SER A 309 -23.18 5.77 9.39
N GLU A 310 -24.47 6.09 9.60
CA GLU A 310 -24.91 7.48 9.66
C GLU A 310 -24.34 8.25 10.86
N PRO A 311 -24.33 7.70 12.10
CA PRO A 311 -23.66 8.38 13.23
C PRO A 311 -22.17 8.62 12.98
N SER A 312 -21.48 7.73 12.26
CA SER A 312 -20.05 7.91 11.89
C SER A 312 -19.86 9.07 10.91
N ARG A 313 -20.72 9.16 9.87
CA ARG A 313 -20.70 10.31 8.94
C ARG A 313 -20.96 11.63 9.64
N THR A 314 -21.91 11.66 10.56
CA THR A 314 -22.25 12.84 11.37
C THR A 314 -21.07 13.23 12.27
N ALA A 315 -20.42 12.28 12.95
CA ALA A 315 -19.27 12.55 13.81
C ALA A 315 -18.08 13.12 13.01
N LEU A 316 -17.78 12.53 11.84
CA LEU A 316 -16.73 13.02 10.96
C LEU A 316 -16.98 14.45 10.49
N ASN A 317 -18.21 14.74 10.02
CA ASN A 317 -18.63 16.08 9.57
C ASN A 317 -18.51 17.12 10.68
N ALA A 318 -19.01 16.81 11.87
CA ALA A 318 -18.98 17.73 13.01
C ALA A 318 -17.54 18.02 13.48
N TYR A 319 -16.67 17.00 13.48
CA TYR A 319 -15.28 17.17 13.85
C TYR A 319 -14.50 17.97 12.80
N ALA A 320 -14.69 17.68 11.52
CA ALA A 320 -14.06 18.42 10.42
C ALA A 320 -14.40 19.91 10.48
N ALA A 321 -15.67 20.27 10.71
CA ALA A 321 -16.08 21.66 10.86
C ALA A 321 -15.32 22.38 11.99
N LYS A 322 -15.17 21.71 13.16
CA LYS A 322 -14.41 22.28 14.29
C LYS A 322 -12.93 22.44 13.96
N VAL A 323 -12.33 21.46 13.28
CA VAL A 323 -10.92 21.50 12.86
C VAL A 323 -10.69 22.65 11.87
N HIS A 324 -11.56 22.81 10.89
CA HIS A 324 -11.48 23.91 9.93
C HIS A 324 -11.62 25.27 10.60
N THR A 325 -12.53 25.41 11.56
CA THR A 325 -12.66 26.64 12.36
C THR A 325 -11.39 26.92 13.18
N LEU A 326 -10.85 25.90 13.85
CA LEU A 326 -9.67 26.02 14.70
C LEU A 326 -8.40 26.38 13.93
N LEU A 327 -8.19 25.77 12.76
CA LEU A 327 -7.03 26.03 11.91
C LEU A 327 -7.18 27.28 11.03
N GLY A 328 -8.39 27.82 10.92
CA GLY A 328 -8.73 28.85 9.93
C GLY A 328 -8.78 28.28 8.50
N THR A 329 -9.23 29.12 7.56
CA THR A 329 -9.46 28.69 6.17
C THR A 329 -8.29 28.95 5.24
N SER A 330 -7.30 29.76 5.62
CA SER A 330 -6.19 30.18 4.75
C SER A 330 -5.32 29.03 4.22
N GLY A 331 -5.20 27.94 4.99
CA GLY A 331 -4.48 26.74 4.58
C GLY A 331 -5.32 25.73 3.80
N LEU A 332 -6.64 25.87 3.75
CA LEU A 332 -7.56 24.93 3.10
C LEU A 332 -7.88 25.41 1.68
N LEU A 333 -7.24 24.84 0.69
CA LEU A 333 -7.39 25.21 -0.72
C LEU A 333 -8.65 24.59 -1.35
N HIS A 334 -9.04 23.39 -0.89
CA HIS A 334 -10.21 22.67 -1.38
C HIS A 334 -10.72 21.72 -0.31
N SER A 335 -12.04 21.56 -0.26
CA SER A 335 -12.71 20.60 0.60
C SER A 335 -13.99 20.14 -0.07
N ALA A 336 -14.10 18.84 -0.33
CA ALA A 336 -15.28 18.25 -0.95
C ALA A 336 -15.48 16.81 -0.49
N TYR A 337 -16.68 16.29 -0.68
CA TYR A 337 -17.02 14.91 -0.34
C TYR A 337 -18.01 14.30 -1.34
N ALA A 338 -18.02 12.98 -1.43
CA ALA A 338 -19.07 12.19 -2.08
C ALA A 338 -19.52 11.09 -1.10
N GLY A 339 -20.78 10.75 -1.09
CA GLY A 339 -21.35 9.77 -0.17
C GLY A 339 -22.62 9.12 -0.69
N VAL A 340 -23.01 8.02 -0.06
CA VAL A 340 -24.16 7.19 -0.46
C VAL A 340 -25.52 7.79 -0.12
N ASP A 341 -25.57 8.88 0.65
CA ASP A 341 -26.80 9.59 1.00
C ASP A 341 -26.77 11.06 0.54
N ASP A 342 -27.94 11.69 0.52
CA ASP A 342 -28.12 13.09 0.09
C ASP A 342 -27.99 14.10 1.24
N THR A 343 -27.61 13.66 2.44
CA THR A 343 -27.48 14.55 3.60
C THR A 343 -26.34 15.54 3.39
N ALA A 344 -26.63 16.82 3.48
CA ALA A 344 -25.64 17.89 3.39
C ALA A 344 -24.66 17.82 4.58
N ARG A 345 -23.35 17.90 4.28
CA ARG A 345 -22.26 17.79 5.26
C ARG A 345 -21.28 18.94 5.12
N ASN A 346 -21.77 20.13 5.50
CA ASN A 346 -21.06 21.40 5.29
C ASN A 346 -19.65 21.44 5.91
N GLY A 347 -19.39 20.67 6.98
CA GLY A 347 -18.06 20.52 7.55
C GLY A 347 -17.05 19.79 6.66
N LEU A 348 -17.54 19.07 5.64
CA LEU A 348 -16.71 18.35 4.64
C LEU A 348 -16.62 19.11 3.31
N GLY A 349 -17.18 20.32 3.22
CA GLY A 349 -17.13 21.16 2.04
C GLY A 349 -18.22 20.86 1.01
N THR A 350 -17.89 20.97 -0.29
CA THR A 350 -18.84 20.81 -1.39
C THR A 350 -19.13 19.34 -1.66
N ARG A 351 -20.41 19.01 -1.90
CA ARG A 351 -20.78 17.65 -2.31
C ARG A 351 -20.48 17.46 -3.80
N ALA A 352 -19.85 16.36 -4.14
CA ALA A 352 -19.69 15.88 -5.51
C ALA A 352 -20.66 14.72 -5.79
N ASP A 353 -21.10 14.58 -7.05
CA ASP A 353 -22.09 13.57 -7.44
C ASP A 353 -21.47 12.15 -7.56
N SER A 354 -20.17 12.10 -7.85
CA SER A 354 -19.45 10.83 -8.02
C SER A 354 -18.02 10.89 -7.46
N TYR A 355 -17.39 9.74 -7.26
CA TYR A 355 -15.97 9.69 -6.91
C TYR A 355 -15.07 10.26 -8.02
N PRO A 356 -15.30 10.01 -9.31
CA PRO A 356 -14.54 10.67 -10.37
C PRO A 356 -14.61 12.20 -10.32
N ASP A 357 -15.80 12.78 -10.10
CA ASP A 357 -15.96 14.23 -9.99
C ASP A 357 -15.23 14.78 -8.75
N LEU A 358 -15.34 14.09 -7.61
CA LEU A 358 -14.64 14.43 -6.39
C LEU A 358 -13.12 14.46 -6.61
N VAL A 359 -12.58 13.43 -7.25
CA VAL A 359 -11.14 13.32 -7.55
C VAL A 359 -10.72 14.40 -8.54
N GLY A 360 -11.51 14.64 -9.60
CA GLY A 360 -11.23 15.68 -10.59
C GLY A 360 -11.16 17.08 -9.98
N ALA A 361 -12.10 17.44 -9.11
CA ALA A 361 -12.13 18.72 -8.40
C ALA A 361 -10.90 18.88 -7.47
N ALA A 362 -10.55 17.82 -6.73
CA ALA A 362 -9.39 17.83 -5.86
C ALA A 362 -8.07 17.98 -6.66
N LEU A 363 -7.94 17.30 -7.81
CA LEU A 363 -6.79 17.43 -8.69
C LEU A 363 -6.67 18.84 -9.29
N ALA A 364 -7.76 19.48 -9.65
CA ALA A 364 -7.76 20.85 -10.16
C ALA A 364 -7.23 21.84 -9.08
N ALA A 365 -7.60 21.64 -7.83
CA ALA A 365 -7.10 22.46 -6.72
C ALA A 365 -5.64 22.13 -6.35
N ALA A 366 -5.25 20.85 -6.41
CA ALA A 366 -3.90 20.38 -6.13
C ALA A 366 -2.88 20.83 -7.18
N TRP A 367 -3.28 20.82 -8.46
CA TRP A 367 -2.45 21.13 -9.63
C TRP A 367 -3.10 22.27 -10.46
N PRO A 368 -3.16 23.52 -9.97
CA PRO A 368 -3.75 24.63 -10.73
C PRO A 368 -2.95 24.87 -12.01
N LYS A 369 -3.65 25.19 -13.08
CA LYS A 369 -3.01 25.60 -14.36
C LYS A 369 -2.15 26.83 -14.10
N SER A 370 -0.93 26.86 -14.68
CA SER A 370 -0.07 28.02 -14.64
C SER A 370 -0.81 29.23 -15.21
N GLY A 371 -1.12 30.23 -14.39
CA GLY A 371 -1.84 31.45 -14.80
C GLY A 371 -3.12 31.76 -14.04
N SER A 372 -3.65 30.87 -13.19
CA SER A 372 -4.78 31.16 -12.32
C SER A 372 -4.24 31.50 -10.91
N THR A 373 -3.95 32.77 -10.68
CA THR A 373 -3.82 33.29 -9.31
C THR A 373 -5.22 33.30 -8.72
N PRO A 374 -5.48 32.74 -7.54
CA PRO A 374 -6.74 32.95 -6.85
C PRO A 374 -6.86 34.44 -6.50
N GLU A 375 -7.93 35.10 -6.93
CA GLU A 375 -8.35 36.40 -6.40
C GLU A 375 -8.65 36.35 -4.90
#